data_31ddcd65959b677392ea60a9f41db188
#
_entry.id   31ddcd65959b677392ea60a9f41db188
#
_cell.length_a   1.000
_cell.length_b   1.000
_cell.length_c   1.000
_cell.angle_alpha   90.00
_cell.angle_beta   90.00
_cell.angle_gamma   90.00
#
_symmetry.space_group_name_H-M   'P 1'
#
loop_
_entity.id
_entity.type
_entity.pdbx_description
1 polymer ?
#
loop_
_entity_poly.entity_id
_entity_poly.type
_entity_poly.pdbx_seq_one_letter_code
_entity_poly.pdbx_strand_id
1 'polypeptide(L)'
;MITAPEKPRILAVDHVSWTVPDLEAALAFYCGVLGAEELFRMGPLDAADIPPDEQGRDWMATHVGVPGAKLTLVMLKLTDNMNFQLVQYDKPADRRQDLPRNCDRGGHHLGLRVDDVEKAIAWLEAHGCKAMEIIHITEGPLAGKKNVYVLDPFGHQLEIVD
;
A
#
# COMPACT_ATOMS: atom_id res chain seq x y z
N MET A 1 -16.98 39.16 -9.05
CA MET A 1 -15.66 38.55 -9.17
C MET A 1 -15.64 37.34 -8.22
N ILE A 2 -15.50 36.12 -8.76
CA ILE A 2 -15.35 34.94 -7.93
C ILE A 2 -13.90 34.98 -7.45
N THR A 3 -13.67 35.18 -6.15
CA THR A 3 -12.35 35.08 -5.55
C THR A 3 -11.86 33.66 -5.68
N ALA A 4 -10.61 33.46 -6.10
CA ALA A 4 -10.01 32.11 -6.13
C ALA A 4 -10.09 31.48 -4.72
N PRO A 5 -10.39 30.17 -4.61
CA PRO A 5 -10.43 29.52 -3.31
C PRO A 5 -9.07 29.58 -2.62
N GLU A 6 -9.07 29.77 -1.31
CA GLU A 6 -7.85 29.76 -0.50
C GLU A 6 -7.20 28.38 -0.52
N LYS A 7 -5.86 28.36 -0.66
CA LYS A 7 -5.09 27.09 -0.68
C LYS A 7 -5.10 26.42 0.69
N PRO A 8 -5.60 25.17 0.82
CA PRO A 8 -5.59 24.45 2.08
C PRO A 8 -4.16 24.05 2.49
N ARG A 9 -3.94 23.86 3.79
CA ARG A 9 -2.70 23.31 4.34
C ARG A 9 -2.80 21.80 4.38
N ILE A 10 -1.77 21.10 3.86
CA ILE A 10 -1.56 19.68 4.09
C ILE A 10 -0.89 19.56 5.45
N LEU A 11 -1.48 18.80 6.37
CA LEU A 11 -1.00 18.70 7.76
C LEU A 11 -0.07 17.50 7.97
N ALA A 12 -0.38 16.36 7.33
CA ALA A 12 0.37 15.12 7.43
C ALA A 12 0.07 14.21 6.24
N VAL A 13 0.87 13.14 6.07
CA VAL A 13 0.46 11.96 5.31
C VAL A 13 -0.38 11.10 6.26
N ASP A 14 -1.63 10.83 5.91
CA ASP A 14 -2.52 10.02 6.75
C ASP A 14 -2.21 8.52 6.59
N HIS A 15 -2.25 8.01 5.37
CA HIS A 15 -1.92 6.63 5.06
C HIS A 15 -1.49 6.46 3.59
N VAL A 16 -0.88 5.32 3.30
CA VAL A 16 -0.70 4.76 1.96
C VAL A 16 -1.58 3.52 1.86
N SER A 17 -2.16 3.27 0.68
CA SER A 17 -3.07 2.14 0.48
C SER A 17 -2.61 1.24 -0.67
N TRP A 18 -2.64 -0.07 -0.44
CA TRP A 18 -2.41 -1.09 -1.47
C TRP A 18 -3.62 -2.01 -1.61
N THR A 19 -3.93 -2.34 -2.86
CA THR A 19 -4.88 -3.39 -3.16
C THR A 19 -4.16 -4.73 -3.23
N VAL A 20 -4.64 -5.69 -2.45
CA VAL A 20 -4.06 -7.04 -2.34
C VAL A 20 -5.03 -8.10 -2.86
N PRO A 21 -4.52 -9.22 -3.40
CA PRO A 21 -5.37 -10.29 -3.92
C PRO A 21 -6.07 -11.09 -2.81
N ASP A 22 -5.44 -11.22 -1.65
CA ASP A 22 -5.91 -11.95 -0.48
C ASP A 22 -5.56 -11.17 0.79
N LEU A 23 -6.58 -10.66 1.46
CA LEU A 23 -6.41 -9.78 2.62
C LEU A 23 -5.84 -10.53 3.83
N GLU A 24 -6.28 -11.76 4.09
CA GLU A 24 -5.82 -12.52 5.26
C GLU A 24 -4.35 -12.97 5.07
N ALA A 25 -3.98 -13.38 3.87
CA ALA A 25 -2.57 -13.67 3.55
C ALA A 25 -1.71 -12.40 3.68
N ALA A 26 -2.22 -11.25 3.22
CA ALA A 26 -1.50 -9.98 3.36
C ALA A 26 -1.35 -9.57 4.84
N LEU A 27 -2.39 -9.72 5.66
CA LEU A 27 -2.30 -9.47 7.09
C LEU A 27 -1.31 -10.39 7.80
N ALA A 28 -1.28 -11.68 7.44
CA ALA A 28 -0.28 -12.61 7.97
C ALA A 28 1.15 -12.14 7.67
N PHE A 29 1.40 -11.56 6.49
CA PHE A 29 2.69 -11.00 6.14
C PHE A 29 2.95 -9.64 6.82
N TYR A 30 2.08 -8.65 6.63
CA TYR A 30 2.35 -7.30 7.13
C TYR A 30 2.34 -7.21 8.66
N CYS A 31 1.46 -7.94 9.34
CA CYS A 31 1.45 -7.99 10.80
C CYS A 31 2.45 -9.01 11.34
N GLY A 32 2.49 -10.23 10.77
CA GLY A 32 3.31 -11.31 11.30
C GLY A 32 4.79 -11.17 10.97
N VAL A 33 5.15 -10.66 9.78
CA VAL A 33 6.55 -10.57 9.31
C VAL A 33 7.11 -9.16 9.49
N LEU A 34 6.35 -8.12 9.13
CA LEU A 34 6.78 -6.72 9.25
C LEU A 34 6.43 -6.08 10.58
N GLY A 35 5.59 -6.72 11.41
CA GLY A 35 5.23 -6.24 12.74
C GLY A 35 4.20 -5.10 12.77
N ALA A 36 3.43 -4.91 11.69
CA ALA A 36 2.36 -3.93 11.69
C ALA A 36 1.23 -4.32 12.65
N GLU A 37 0.55 -3.32 13.21
CA GLU A 37 -0.58 -3.48 14.13
C GLU A 37 -1.90 -3.19 13.40
N GLU A 38 -2.89 -4.09 13.48
CA GLU A 38 -4.23 -3.84 12.95
C GLU A 38 -4.94 -2.81 13.84
N LEU A 39 -5.30 -1.65 13.26
CA LEU A 39 -6.04 -0.60 13.97
C LEU A 39 -7.55 -0.79 13.88
N PHE A 40 -8.05 -1.07 12.68
CA PHE A 40 -9.45 -1.36 12.43
C PHE A 40 -9.66 -2.04 11.08
N ARG A 41 -10.83 -2.67 10.94
CA ARG A 41 -11.29 -3.34 9.72
C ARG A 41 -12.69 -2.83 9.35
N MET A 42 -12.96 -2.68 8.05
CA MET A 42 -14.27 -2.33 7.52
C MET A 42 -14.62 -3.26 6.36
N GLY A 43 -15.86 -3.69 6.32
CA GLY A 43 -16.40 -4.51 5.25
C GLY A 43 -16.85 -5.92 5.68
N PRO A 44 -17.31 -6.74 4.72
CA PRO A 44 -17.39 -6.38 3.30
C PRO A 44 -18.40 -5.26 3.04
N LEU A 45 -18.00 -4.27 2.25
CA LEU A 45 -18.84 -3.18 1.76
C LEU A 45 -19.21 -3.51 0.31
N ASP A 46 -20.48 -3.78 0.03
CA ASP A 46 -20.99 -4.06 -1.32
C ASP A 46 -21.85 -2.89 -1.80
N ALA A 47 -21.55 -2.35 -2.97
CA ALA A 47 -22.35 -1.30 -3.58
C ALA A 47 -23.84 -1.68 -3.72
N ALA A 48 -24.13 -2.97 -3.89
CA ALA A 48 -25.49 -3.47 -4.01
C ALA A 48 -26.32 -3.35 -2.71
N ASP A 49 -25.66 -3.29 -1.57
CA ASP A 49 -26.28 -3.21 -0.24
C ASP A 49 -26.44 -1.76 0.25
N ILE A 50 -25.86 -0.79 -0.46
CA ILE A 50 -25.89 0.63 -0.09
C ILE A 50 -26.87 1.37 -1.02
N PRO A 51 -27.91 2.06 -0.49
CA PRO A 51 -28.81 2.81 -1.33
C PRO A 51 -28.07 3.83 -2.19
N PRO A 52 -28.49 4.01 -3.48
CA PRO A 52 -27.89 5.02 -4.33
C PRO A 52 -28.17 6.43 -3.81
N ASP A 53 -27.35 7.39 -4.23
CA ASP A 53 -27.57 8.80 -3.90
C ASP A 53 -28.80 9.39 -4.64
N GLU A 54 -29.12 10.67 -4.39
CA GLU A 54 -30.24 11.37 -5.01
C GLU A 54 -30.17 11.41 -6.56
N GLN A 55 -29.00 11.23 -7.15
CA GLN A 55 -28.76 11.16 -8.58
C GLN A 55 -28.76 9.74 -9.14
N GLY A 56 -29.06 8.72 -8.31
CA GLY A 56 -29.08 7.32 -8.69
C GLY A 56 -27.70 6.67 -8.85
N ARG A 57 -26.65 7.31 -8.32
CA ARG A 57 -25.27 6.77 -8.38
C ARG A 57 -24.99 5.93 -7.16
N ASP A 58 -24.26 4.82 -7.33
CA ASP A 58 -23.82 4.03 -6.19
C ASP A 58 -22.68 4.72 -5.41
N TRP A 59 -22.63 4.45 -4.11
CA TRP A 59 -21.64 5.04 -3.21
C TRP A 59 -20.19 4.73 -3.60
N MET A 60 -19.92 3.52 -4.10
CA MET A 60 -18.56 3.14 -4.53
C MET A 60 -18.12 3.91 -5.76
N ALA A 61 -19.05 4.19 -6.71
CA ALA A 61 -18.77 5.04 -7.86
C ALA A 61 -18.40 6.45 -7.43
N THR A 62 -19.14 7.02 -6.48
CA THR A 62 -18.95 8.43 -6.05
C THR A 62 -17.80 8.61 -5.07
N HIS A 63 -17.48 7.59 -4.26
CA HIS A 63 -16.45 7.67 -3.21
C HIS A 63 -15.08 7.21 -3.69
N VAL A 64 -15.00 6.02 -4.29
CA VAL A 64 -13.71 5.43 -4.72
C VAL A 64 -13.53 5.37 -6.24
N GLY A 65 -14.52 5.83 -7.02
CA GLY A 65 -14.45 5.84 -8.48
C GLY A 65 -14.59 4.46 -9.14
N VAL A 66 -15.10 3.45 -8.42
CA VAL A 66 -15.24 2.07 -8.89
C VAL A 66 -16.70 1.63 -8.78
N PRO A 67 -17.51 1.82 -9.86
CA PRO A 67 -18.92 1.43 -9.84
C PRO A 67 -19.14 -0.05 -9.52
N GLY A 68 -20.12 -0.35 -8.68
CA GLY A 68 -20.50 -1.72 -8.32
C GLY A 68 -19.46 -2.46 -7.49
N ALA A 69 -18.49 -1.75 -6.88
CA ALA A 69 -17.44 -2.41 -6.11
C ALA A 69 -17.97 -3.14 -4.89
N LYS A 70 -17.28 -4.24 -4.57
CA LYS A 70 -17.34 -4.89 -3.26
C LYS A 70 -15.94 -5.02 -2.73
N LEU A 71 -15.69 -4.55 -1.51
CA LEU A 71 -14.37 -4.53 -0.92
C LEU A 71 -14.39 -4.76 0.59
N THR A 72 -13.26 -5.19 1.11
CA THR A 72 -12.92 -5.18 2.54
C THR A 72 -11.59 -4.45 2.70
N LEU A 73 -11.48 -3.60 3.70
CA LEU A 73 -10.24 -2.88 4.00
C LEU A 73 -9.83 -3.07 5.46
N VAL A 74 -8.52 -2.99 5.68
CA VAL A 74 -7.92 -2.97 7.01
C VAL A 74 -6.92 -1.84 7.09
N MET A 75 -7.00 -1.05 8.13
CA MET A 75 -6.00 -0.04 8.46
C MET A 75 -5.01 -0.62 9.44
N LEU A 76 -3.73 -0.51 9.09
CA LEU A 76 -2.61 -0.95 9.90
C LEU A 76 -1.79 0.26 10.37
N LYS A 77 -1.17 0.15 11.52
CA LYS A 77 -0.05 0.99 11.94
C LYS A 77 1.23 0.25 11.59
N LEU A 78 1.94 0.71 10.56
CA LEU A 78 3.20 0.09 10.13
C LEU A 78 4.38 0.58 10.96
N THR A 79 4.41 1.89 11.24
CA THR A 79 5.39 2.54 12.13
C THR A 79 4.68 3.63 12.93
N ASP A 80 5.36 4.26 13.89
CA ASP A 80 4.74 5.31 14.73
C ASP A 80 4.23 6.52 13.93
N ASN A 81 4.76 6.73 12.73
CA ASN A 81 4.41 7.87 11.88
C ASN A 81 3.81 7.48 10.52
N MET A 82 3.45 6.19 10.32
CA MET A 82 2.91 5.71 9.06
C MET A 82 1.79 4.70 9.25
N ASN A 83 0.59 5.08 8.85
CA ASN A 83 -0.50 4.14 8.67
C ASN A 83 -0.48 3.56 7.26
N PHE A 84 -0.93 2.32 7.15
CA PHE A 84 -0.90 1.54 5.93
C PHE A 84 -2.22 0.81 5.76
N GLN A 85 -2.91 1.07 4.65
CA GLN A 85 -4.20 0.45 4.38
C GLN A 85 -4.05 -0.71 3.40
N LEU A 86 -4.61 -1.85 3.73
CA LEU A 86 -4.77 -2.97 2.81
C LEU A 86 -6.22 -3.06 2.37
N VAL A 87 -6.46 -3.22 1.07
CA VAL A 87 -7.80 -3.33 0.50
C VAL A 87 -7.87 -4.55 -0.39
N GLN A 88 -8.86 -5.41 -0.16
CA GLN A 88 -9.22 -6.47 -1.09
C GLN A 88 -10.52 -6.09 -1.79
N TYR A 89 -10.51 -6.15 -3.12
CA TYR A 89 -11.72 -6.00 -3.93
C TYR A 89 -12.21 -7.37 -4.39
N ASP A 90 -13.47 -7.70 -4.10
CA ASP A 90 -14.15 -8.88 -4.65
C ASP A 90 -14.78 -8.57 -6.01
N LYS A 91 -15.22 -7.30 -6.20
CA LYS A 91 -15.78 -6.76 -7.46
C LYS A 91 -15.11 -5.43 -7.81
N PRO A 92 -14.99 -5.07 -9.11
CA PRO A 92 -15.38 -5.82 -10.29
C PRO A 92 -14.40 -6.97 -10.60
N ALA A 93 -14.87 -7.97 -11.36
CA ALA A 93 -14.05 -9.15 -11.72
C ALA A 93 -13.01 -8.84 -12.81
N ASP A 94 -13.27 -7.84 -13.65
CA ASP A 94 -12.41 -7.41 -14.76
C ASP A 94 -11.27 -6.47 -14.35
N ARG A 95 -11.08 -6.28 -13.02
CA ARG A 95 -9.98 -5.45 -12.51
C ARG A 95 -8.62 -6.00 -12.91
N ARG A 96 -7.68 -5.11 -13.17
CA ARG A 96 -6.31 -5.48 -13.48
C ARG A 96 -5.67 -6.20 -12.28
N GLN A 97 -4.97 -7.30 -12.55
CA GLN A 97 -4.34 -8.15 -11.53
C GLN A 97 -2.82 -7.98 -11.46
N ASP A 98 -2.20 -7.58 -12.57
CA ASP A 98 -0.76 -7.36 -12.65
C ASP A 98 -0.36 -6.01 -12.04
N LEU A 99 0.71 -6.02 -11.27
CA LEU A 99 1.28 -4.81 -10.68
C LEU A 99 2.22 -4.11 -11.69
N PRO A 100 2.25 -2.77 -11.72
CA PRO A 100 3.19 -2.03 -12.54
C PRO A 100 4.63 -2.23 -12.01
N ARG A 101 5.60 -2.25 -12.93
CA ARG A 101 7.03 -2.14 -12.57
C ARG A 101 7.32 -0.72 -12.08
N ASN A 102 8.43 -0.49 -11.39
CA ASN A 102 8.86 0.85 -10.95
C ASN A 102 8.91 1.89 -12.07
N CYS A 103 9.23 1.47 -13.30
CA CYS A 103 9.33 2.36 -14.46
C CYS A 103 8.00 2.60 -15.20
N ASP A 104 6.95 1.86 -14.87
CA ASP A 104 5.65 2.01 -15.51
C ASP A 104 4.85 3.14 -14.84
N ARG A 105 3.93 3.77 -15.59
CA ARG A 105 3.04 4.77 -15.01
C ARG A 105 2.17 4.14 -13.91
N GLY A 106 2.22 4.70 -12.71
CA GLY A 106 1.60 4.13 -11.51
C GLY A 106 2.51 3.17 -10.75
N GLY A 107 3.72 2.92 -11.24
CA GLY A 107 4.75 2.22 -10.48
C GLY A 107 5.12 2.99 -9.22
N HIS A 108 5.24 2.28 -8.12
CA HIS A 108 5.57 2.85 -6.81
C HIS A 108 6.26 1.80 -5.94
N HIS A 109 6.91 2.25 -4.91
CA HIS A 109 7.49 1.41 -3.86
C HIS A 109 7.29 2.08 -2.50
N LEU A 110 7.40 1.31 -1.45
CA LEU A 110 7.43 1.78 -0.08
C LEU A 110 8.85 1.65 0.47
N GLY A 111 9.49 2.77 0.80
CA GLY A 111 10.80 2.80 1.43
C GLY A 111 10.70 2.53 2.93
N LEU A 112 11.38 1.50 3.40
CA LEU A 112 11.45 1.11 4.81
C LEU A 112 12.90 1.24 5.29
N ARG A 113 13.11 2.03 6.34
CA ARG A 113 14.42 2.13 6.99
C ARG A 113 14.55 1.02 8.02
N VAL A 114 15.69 0.32 7.98
CA VAL A 114 16.03 -0.77 8.90
C VAL A 114 17.36 -0.48 9.61
N ASP A 115 17.62 -1.20 10.67
CA ASP A 115 18.89 -1.16 11.40
C ASP A 115 20.01 -1.93 10.70
N ASP A 116 19.66 -2.96 9.92
CA ASP A 116 20.61 -3.85 9.22
C ASP A 116 19.96 -4.40 7.96
N VAL A 117 20.45 -3.97 6.80
CA VAL A 117 19.89 -4.33 5.48
C VAL A 117 20.05 -5.81 5.19
N GLU A 118 21.22 -6.39 5.45
CA GLU A 118 21.50 -7.81 5.17
C GLU A 118 20.61 -8.74 6.03
N LYS A 119 20.46 -8.39 7.30
CA LYS A 119 19.58 -9.12 8.22
C LYS A 119 18.11 -8.99 7.81
N ALA A 120 17.68 -7.80 7.41
CA ALA A 120 16.33 -7.57 6.93
C ALA A 120 16.03 -8.39 5.66
N ILE A 121 16.97 -8.43 4.71
CA ILE A 121 16.82 -9.23 3.49
C ILE A 121 16.73 -10.71 3.80
N ALA A 122 17.63 -11.26 4.63
CA ALA A 122 17.59 -12.66 5.02
C ALA A 122 16.25 -13.03 5.69
N TRP A 123 15.71 -12.14 6.51
CA TRP A 123 14.40 -12.31 7.14
C TRP A 123 13.26 -12.30 6.12
N LEU A 124 13.24 -11.30 5.23
CA LEU A 124 12.19 -11.15 4.22
C LEU A 124 12.17 -12.33 3.22
N GLU A 125 13.34 -12.77 2.75
CA GLU A 125 13.46 -13.93 1.85
C GLU A 125 12.99 -15.22 2.50
N ALA A 126 13.28 -15.43 3.80
CA ALA A 126 12.77 -16.57 4.56
C ALA A 126 11.24 -16.57 4.68
N HIS A 127 10.59 -15.42 4.43
CA HIS A 127 9.13 -15.23 4.48
C HIS A 127 8.50 -14.98 3.10
N GLY A 128 9.16 -15.45 2.03
CA GLY A 128 8.58 -15.47 0.68
C GLY A 128 8.77 -14.21 -0.14
N CYS A 129 9.54 -13.24 0.33
CA CYS A 129 9.94 -12.10 -0.47
C CYS A 129 11.04 -12.47 -1.48
N LYS A 130 11.18 -11.65 -2.51
CA LYS A 130 12.23 -11.79 -3.51
C LYS A 130 13.06 -10.52 -3.57
N ALA A 131 14.28 -10.56 -3.01
CA ALA A 131 15.21 -9.45 -3.04
C ALA A 131 15.94 -9.34 -4.39
N MET A 132 16.26 -8.12 -4.75
CA MET A 132 17.22 -7.78 -5.79
C MET A 132 18.63 -7.68 -5.17
N GLU A 133 19.59 -7.15 -5.91
CA GLU A 133 20.95 -6.97 -5.42
C GLU A 133 21.05 -5.79 -4.45
N ILE A 134 21.78 -5.97 -3.34
CA ILE A 134 22.08 -4.89 -2.41
C ILE A 134 23.08 -3.93 -3.07
N ILE A 135 22.72 -2.65 -3.13
CA ILE A 135 23.57 -1.60 -3.67
C ILE A 135 24.23 -0.85 -2.52
N HIS A 136 25.55 -0.75 -2.59
CA HIS A 136 26.36 0.10 -1.70
C HIS A 136 26.53 1.47 -2.37
N ILE A 137 25.97 2.52 -1.78
CA ILE A 137 26.03 3.87 -2.34
C ILE A 137 27.33 4.51 -1.89
N THR A 138 28.22 4.77 -2.84
CA THR A 138 29.58 5.29 -2.56
C THR A 138 29.69 6.80 -2.70
N GLU A 139 28.74 7.45 -3.38
CA GLU A 139 28.78 8.87 -3.71
C GLU A 139 27.43 9.56 -3.52
N GLY A 140 27.43 10.89 -3.47
CA GLY A 140 26.24 11.72 -3.38
C GLY A 140 25.64 11.81 -1.96
N PRO A 141 24.39 12.31 -1.84
CA PRO A 141 23.76 12.59 -0.54
C PRO A 141 23.50 11.35 0.33
N LEU A 142 23.52 10.16 -0.28
CA LEU A 142 23.29 8.89 0.39
C LEU A 142 24.57 8.04 0.51
N ALA A 143 25.75 8.64 0.28
CA ALA A 143 27.03 7.93 0.38
C ALA A 143 27.17 7.24 1.74
N GLY A 144 27.63 5.99 1.72
CA GLY A 144 27.75 5.13 2.90
C GLY A 144 26.50 4.35 3.25
N LYS A 145 25.39 4.57 2.54
CA LYS A 145 24.12 3.85 2.70
C LYS A 145 24.06 2.62 1.80
N LYS A 146 23.22 1.69 2.21
CA LYS A 146 22.82 0.53 1.41
C LYS A 146 21.34 0.63 1.08
N ASN A 147 20.96 0.17 -0.10
CA ASN A 147 19.57 -0.04 -0.42
C ASN A 147 19.37 -1.30 -1.26
N VAL A 148 18.17 -1.83 -1.24
CA VAL A 148 17.78 -2.97 -2.04
C VAL A 148 16.28 -2.94 -2.28
N TYR A 149 15.86 -3.24 -3.51
CA TYR A 149 14.45 -3.45 -3.82
C TYR A 149 14.07 -4.90 -3.55
N VAL A 150 12.87 -5.07 -3.01
CA VAL A 150 12.33 -6.37 -2.62
C VAL A 150 10.89 -6.46 -3.11
N LEU A 151 10.52 -7.55 -3.76
CA LEU A 151 9.12 -7.88 -4.01
C LEU A 151 8.57 -8.64 -2.80
N ASP A 152 7.45 -8.16 -2.25
CA ASP A 152 6.71 -8.90 -1.24
C ASP A 152 6.03 -10.14 -1.85
N PRO A 153 5.40 -11.02 -1.06
CA PRO A 153 4.74 -12.22 -1.58
C PRO A 153 3.60 -11.95 -2.58
N PHE A 154 3.10 -10.72 -2.65
CA PHE A 154 2.01 -10.28 -3.54
C PHE A 154 2.52 -9.51 -4.76
N GLY A 155 3.83 -9.26 -4.83
CA GLY A 155 4.49 -8.55 -5.92
C GLY A 155 4.59 -7.03 -5.73
N HIS A 156 4.18 -6.47 -4.58
CA HIS A 156 4.40 -5.06 -4.26
C HIS A 156 5.88 -4.81 -3.99
N GLN A 157 6.34 -3.62 -4.37
CA GLN A 157 7.74 -3.27 -4.22
C GLN A 157 8.01 -2.55 -2.91
N LEU A 158 8.96 -3.08 -2.15
CA LEU A 158 9.59 -2.45 -1.00
C LEU A 158 10.99 -1.98 -1.40
N GLU A 159 11.44 -0.88 -0.82
CA GLU A 159 12.83 -0.47 -0.84
C GLU A 159 13.36 -0.50 0.60
N ILE A 160 14.35 -1.33 0.87
CA ILE A 160 14.94 -1.48 2.19
C ILE A 160 16.21 -0.66 2.24
N VAL A 161 16.29 0.25 3.21
CA VAL A 161 17.42 1.20 3.37
C VAL A 161 17.89 1.27 4.83
N ASP A 162 19.16 1.64 5.07
CA ASP A 162 19.70 1.90 6.40
C ASP A 162 19.82 3.39 6.77
#